data_0309d02cd94683c132f16413db43c528
#
_entry.id   0309d02cd94683c132f16413db43c528
#
_cell.length_a   1.000
_cell.length_b   1.000
_cell.length_c   1.000
_cell.angle_alpha   90.00
_cell.angle_beta   90.00
_cell.angle_gamma   90.00
#
_symmetry.space_group_name_H-M   'P 1'
#
loop_
_entity.id
_entity.type
_entity.pdbx_description
1 polymer ?
#
loop_
_entity_poly.entity_id
_entity_poly.type
_entity_poly.pdbx_seq_one_letter_code
_entity_poly.pdbx_strand_id
1 'polypeptide(L)'
;MSGRAAYQQSGGILGGNHAECIETVRKTELPQCVVELSDEYDRRVGDRDRFLWKWIHNLFDAFTLPCVPSADLEEVKTTKTVFTMYITVLDDLADHFGDEETFEQARRLPHAPESVRYDAPGVDTDILRFAEKLWTRVKGRLTDAPCYEARRDVFQFDVRQALNAMDYARVLNDNREIANLAESRHHGPFNMVMFPYAGIDLMWTPDFDETELGQLRSLLMDLQKMARIGNWVTTWERELYEDDYTAGVVVEALERDIVTTDDDPERAIAAIHENGVADRFEEEWESRYRDALGERYDIESFDVARLVRGMRTVMEHHVASYGQK
;
A
#
# COMPACT_ATOMS: atom_id res chain seq x y z
N MET A 1 -25.71 -3.38 17.27
CA MET A 1 -24.49 -4.03 17.80
C MET A 1 -23.51 -4.07 16.65
N SER A 2 -22.41 -3.36 16.77
CA SER A 2 -21.48 -3.07 15.67
C SER A 2 -20.85 -4.33 15.11
N GLY A 3 -20.53 -4.34 13.80
CA GLY A 3 -19.81 -5.41 13.07
C GLY A 3 -18.53 -5.92 13.77
N ARG A 4 -17.96 -5.10 14.67
CA ARG A 4 -16.82 -5.43 15.54
C ARG A 4 -17.03 -6.72 16.39
N ALA A 5 -18.25 -7.03 16.79
CA ALA A 5 -18.52 -8.22 17.62
C ALA A 5 -18.62 -9.52 16.78
N ALA A 6 -19.08 -9.42 15.54
CA ALA A 6 -19.11 -10.55 14.60
C ALA A 6 -17.70 -10.89 14.09
N TYR A 7 -16.90 -9.87 13.82
CA TYR A 7 -15.52 -9.99 13.34
C TYR A 7 -14.56 -10.67 14.36
N GLN A 8 -14.79 -10.47 15.66
CA GLN A 8 -13.98 -11.10 16.73
C GLN A 8 -14.34 -12.57 17.02
N GLN A 9 -15.43 -13.11 16.47
CA GLN A 9 -15.90 -14.48 16.73
C GLN A 9 -15.55 -15.51 15.63
N SER A 10 -15.15 -15.07 14.46
CA SER A 10 -14.63 -15.98 13.42
C SER A 10 -13.19 -16.36 13.76
N GLY A 11 -12.94 -17.63 14.07
CA GLY A 11 -11.61 -18.19 14.36
C GLY A 11 -10.70 -18.30 13.11
N GLY A 12 -10.87 -17.38 12.14
CA GLY A 12 -10.10 -17.24 10.92
C GLY A 12 -8.80 -16.44 11.12
N ILE A 13 -8.34 -15.76 10.07
CA ILE A 13 -7.11 -14.92 9.96
C ILE A 13 -6.94 -13.94 11.14
N LEU A 14 -8.00 -13.66 11.87
CA LEU A 14 -8.20 -12.55 12.81
C LEU A 14 -7.91 -12.87 14.28
N GLY A 15 -7.39 -14.06 14.59
CA GLY A 15 -7.19 -14.54 15.96
C GLY A 15 -5.91 -14.08 16.67
N GLY A 16 -5.23 -13.02 16.20
CA GLY A 16 -3.98 -12.50 16.77
C GLY A 16 -4.14 -11.71 18.08
N ASN A 17 -3.04 -11.53 18.84
CA ASN A 17 -3.01 -10.64 20.00
C ASN A 17 -2.93 -9.16 19.56
N HIS A 18 -4.07 -8.60 19.19
CA HIS A 18 -4.18 -7.23 18.64
C HIS A 18 -3.59 -6.17 19.59
N ALA A 19 -3.74 -6.36 20.92
CA ALA A 19 -3.21 -5.41 21.91
C ALA A 19 -1.68 -5.37 21.90
N GLU A 20 -1.03 -6.53 21.77
CA GLU A 20 0.43 -6.63 21.70
C GLU A 20 0.97 -6.05 20.40
N CYS A 21 0.28 -6.28 19.28
CA CYS A 21 0.60 -5.69 17.99
C CYS A 21 0.58 -4.15 18.05
N ILE A 22 -0.49 -3.55 18.55
CA ILE A 22 -0.63 -2.10 18.73
C ILE A 22 0.45 -1.55 19.68
N GLU A 23 0.74 -2.24 20.76
CA GLU A 23 1.77 -1.82 21.73
C GLU A 23 3.17 -1.85 21.11
N THR A 24 3.47 -2.84 20.26
CA THR A 24 4.72 -2.92 19.50
C THR A 24 4.86 -1.74 18.56
N VAL A 25 3.81 -1.41 17.80
CA VAL A 25 3.81 -0.25 16.91
C VAL A 25 4.02 1.05 17.71
N ARG A 26 3.34 1.23 18.83
CA ARG A 26 3.50 2.45 19.66
C ARG A 26 4.91 2.63 20.18
N LYS A 27 5.63 1.54 20.47
CA LYS A 27 7.03 1.56 20.94
C LYS A 27 8.04 1.73 19.82
N THR A 28 7.64 1.57 18.56
CA THR A 28 8.54 1.78 17.41
C THR A 28 9.13 3.19 17.44
N GLU A 29 10.43 3.29 17.40
CA GLU A 29 11.16 4.56 17.27
C GLU A 29 11.31 4.87 15.77
N LEU A 30 10.97 6.08 15.40
CA LEU A 30 11.16 6.57 14.03
C LEU A 30 12.52 7.23 13.89
N PRO A 31 13.22 7.05 12.76
CA PRO A 31 14.40 7.86 12.44
C PRO A 31 14.08 9.35 12.49
N GLN A 32 15.02 10.16 12.98
CA GLN A 32 14.82 11.59 13.17
C GLN A 32 14.32 12.30 11.91
N CYS A 33 14.85 11.93 10.73
CA CYS A 33 14.42 12.50 9.46
C CYS A 33 12.95 12.18 9.12
N VAL A 34 12.42 11.01 9.54
CA VAL A 34 11.01 10.65 9.38
C VAL A 34 10.14 11.46 10.35
N VAL A 35 10.60 11.65 11.59
CA VAL A 35 9.90 12.53 12.56
C VAL A 35 9.74 13.95 12.01
N GLU A 36 10.83 14.53 11.49
CA GLU A 36 10.79 15.87 10.90
C GLU A 36 9.84 15.98 9.69
N LEU A 37 9.83 14.93 8.84
CA LEU A 37 8.93 14.88 7.69
C LEU A 37 7.49 14.68 8.11
N SER A 38 7.19 13.90 9.16
CA SER A 38 5.84 13.75 9.70
C SER A 38 5.30 15.07 10.26
N ASP A 39 6.14 15.84 11.00
CA ASP A 39 5.76 17.15 11.51
C ASP A 39 5.50 18.16 10.36
N GLU A 40 6.19 18.01 9.23
CA GLU A 40 5.96 18.85 8.05
C GLU A 40 4.71 18.40 7.28
N TYR A 41 4.45 17.09 7.22
CA TYR A 41 3.23 16.51 6.65
C TYR A 41 1.98 17.11 7.32
N ASP A 42 1.95 17.06 8.67
CA ASP A 42 0.82 17.58 9.45
C ASP A 42 0.55 19.07 9.19
N ARG A 43 1.61 19.85 8.95
CA ARG A 43 1.48 21.29 8.68
C ARG A 43 1.03 21.64 7.26
N ARG A 44 1.33 20.78 6.26
CA ARG A 44 1.15 21.12 4.84
C ARG A 44 0.05 20.34 4.16
N VAL A 45 -0.14 19.09 4.57
CA VAL A 45 -1.06 18.16 3.92
C VAL A 45 -2.28 17.93 4.81
N GLY A 46 -2.07 17.50 6.05
CA GLY A 46 -3.16 17.26 6.99
C GLY A 46 -2.73 16.41 8.17
N ASP A 47 -3.61 16.32 9.15
CA ASP A 47 -3.38 15.61 10.40
C ASP A 47 -3.40 14.08 10.17
N ARG A 48 -2.22 13.50 9.99
CA ARG A 48 -2.03 12.06 10.07
C ARG A 48 -1.39 11.71 11.40
N ASP A 49 -2.05 10.88 12.21
CA ASP A 49 -1.49 10.47 13.51
C ASP A 49 -0.08 9.87 13.29
N ARG A 50 0.87 10.29 14.12
CA ARG A 50 2.24 9.74 14.09
C ARG A 50 2.26 8.22 14.23
N PHE A 51 1.21 7.63 14.78
CA PHE A 51 1.01 6.19 14.82
C PHE A 51 1.05 5.56 13.43
N LEU A 52 0.49 6.23 12.39
CA LEU A 52 0.53 5.73 11.01
C LEU A 52 1.96 5.50 10.54
N TRP A 53 2.85 6.48 10.76
CA TRP A 53 4.25 6.39 10.32
C TRP A 53 5.04 5.34 11.10
N LYS A 54 4.76 5.17 12.39
CA LYS A 54 5.30 4.09 13.21
C LYS A 54 4.82 2.72 12.72
N TRP A 55 3.54 2.62 12.41
CA TRP A 55 2.91 1.42 11.89
C TRP A 55 3.54 1.00 10.55
N ILE A 56 3.66 1.94 9.59
CA ILE A 56 4.30 1.73 8.29
C ILE A 56 5.76 1.29 8.47
N HIS A 57 6.54 2.02 9.28
CA HIS A 57 7.95 1.72 9.50
C HIS A 57 8.15 0.33 10.13
N ASN A 58 7.30 -0.04 11.07
CA ASN A 58 7.33 -1.35 11.72
C ASN A 58 6.96 -2.50 10.77
N LEU A 59 6.04 -2.27 9.82
CA LEU A 59 5.66 -3.29 8.85
C LEU A 59 6.83 -3.75 7.96
N PHE A 60 7.80 -2.88 7.70
CA PHE A 60 8.95 -3.23 6.86
C PHE A 60 9.82 -4.35 7.45
N ASP A 61 9.73 -4.63 8.76
CA ASP A 61 10.37 -5.81 9.36
C ASP A 61 9.77 -7.12 8.82
N ALA A 62 8.48 -7.09 8.44
CA ALA A 62 7.75 -8.28 7.96
C ALA A 62 7.96 -8.55 6.46
N PHE A 63 8.15 -7.52 5.63
CA PHE A 63 8.23 -7.71 4.17
C PHE A 63 9.41 -7.02 3.46
N THR A 64 10.48 -6.71 4.18
CA THR A 64 11.79 -6.47 3.54
C THR A 64 12.38 -7.80 3.08
N LEU A 65 12.94 -7.82 1.86
CA LEU A 65 13.55 -9.03 1.31
C LEU A 65 14.62 -9.58 2.27
N PRO A 66 14.56 -10.87 2.61
CA PRO A 66 15.47 -11.45 3.60
C PRO A 66 16.97 -11.43 3.21
N CYS A 67 17.29 -11.13 1.95
CA CYS A 67 18.64 -10.96 1.44
C CYS A 67 19.24 -9.57 1.68
N VAL A 68 18.46 -8.59 2.16
CA VAL A 68 19.00 -7.26 2.52
C VAL A 68 20.00 -7.42 3.67
N PRO A 69 21.25 -6.92 3.52
CA PRO A 69 22.25 -6.99 4.58
C PRO A 69 21.76 -6.30 5.86
N SER A 70 22.03 -6.89 7.00
CA SER A 70 21.60 -6.34 8.30
C SER A 70 22.17 -4.95 8.58
N ALA A 71 23.34 -4.62 8.02
CA ALA A 71 23.95 -3.30 8.16
C ALA A 71 23.16 -2.20 7.44
N ASP A 72 22.41 -2.55 6.38
CA ASP A 72 21.70 -1.61 5.52
C ASP A 72 20.19 -1.58 5.83
N LEU A 73 19.71 -2.46 6.71
CA LEU A 73 18.29 -2.66 6.97
C LEU A 73 17.58 -1.36 7.41
N GLU A 74 18.18 -0.58 8.33
CA GLU A 74 17.58 0.68 8.81
C GLU A 74 17.52 1.75 7.71
N GLU A 75 18.54 1.81 6.83
CA GLU A 75 18.53 2.71 5.68
C GLU A 75 17.44 2.33 4.67
N VAL A 76 17.31 1.06 4.39
CA VAL A 76 16.25 0.50 3.52
C VAL A 76 14.86 0.81 4.09
N LYS A 77 14.62 0.51 5.37
CA LYS A 77 13.33 0.80 6.05
C LYS A 77 13.03 2.30 6.04
N THR A 78 14.02 3.13 6.32
CA THR A 78 13.87 4.59 6.30
C THR A 78 13.51 5.07 4.90
N THR A 79 14.18 4.56 3.87
CA THR A 79 13.91 4.90 2.47
C THR A 79 12.48 4.50 2.06
N LYS A 80 12.05 3.29 2.40
CA LYS A 80 10.68 2.82 2.18
C LYS A 80 9.65 3.69 2.92
N THR A 81 9.94 4.09 4.16
CA THR A 81 9.04 4.94 4.94
C THR A 81 8.87 6.31 4.28
N VAL A 82 9.97 6.96 3.86
CA VAL A 82 9.89 8.26 3.15
C VAL A 82 9.22 8.12 1.79
N PHE A 83 9.46 7.01 1.08
CA PHE A 83 8.74 6.71 -0.16
C PHE A 83 7.23 6.53 0.09
N THR A 84 6.85 5.83 1.16
CA THR A 84 5.43 5.69 1.53
C THR A 84 4.81 7.04 1.88
N MET A 85 5.53 7.94 2.57
CA MET A 85 5.03 9.31 2.81
C MET A 85 4.73 10.05 1.50
N TYR A 86 5.59 9.90 0.48
CA TYR A 86 5.33 10.46 -0.84
C TYR A 86 4.07 9.86 -1.48
N ILE A 87 3.91 8.53 -1.43
CA ILE A 87 2.72 7.82 -1.93
C ILE A 87 1.45 8.29 -1.18
N THR A 88 1.52 8.45 0.13
CA THR A 88 0.38 8.91 0.95
C THR A 88 -0.04 10.34 0.61
N VAL A 89 0.92 11.25 0.30
CA VAL A 89 0.58 12.60 -0.20
C VAL A 89 -0.24 12.51 -1.49
N LEU A 90 0.15 11.62 -2.41
CA LEU A 90 -0.58 11.44 -3.67
C LEU A 90 -1.97 10.82 -3.45
N ASP A 91 -2.07 9.85 -2.54
CA ASP A 91 -3.32 9.22 -2.13
C ASP A 91 -4.28 10.25 -1.52
N ASP A 92 -3.78 11.07 -0.59
CA ASP A 92 -4.57 12.15 0.02
C ASP A 92 -5.03 13.20 -1.01
N LEU A 93 -4.19 13.53 -2.00
CA LEU A 93 -4.57 14.46 -3.08
C LEU A 93 -5.67 13.87 -3.97
N ALA A 94 -5.55 12.58 -4.31
CA ALA A 94 -6.47 11.91 -5.22
C ALA A 94 -7.83 11.61 -4.56
N ASP A 95 -7.80 11.01 -3.35
CA ASP A 95 -8.99 10.42 -2.74
C ASP A 95 -9.58 11.29 -1.63
N HIS A 96 -8.73 11.94 -0.81
CA HIS A 96 -9.21 12.69 0.36
C HIS A 96 -9.56 14.16 0.04
N PHE A 97 -8.70 14.84 -0.72
CA PHE A 97 -8.91 16.27 -1.06
C PHE A 97 -9.59 16.46 -2.41
N GLY A 98 -9.53 15.49 -3.31
CA GLY A 98 -9.99 15.64 -4.68
C GLY A 98 -9.24 16.74 -5.44
N ASP A 99 -7.97 17.00 -5.08
CA ASP A 99 -7.13 18.02 -5.72
C ASP A 99 -6.40 17.42 -6.93
N GLU A 100 -7.14 17.28 -8.02
CA GLU A 100 -6.65 16.69 -9.27
C GLU A 100 -5.46 17.48 -9.85
N GLU A 101 -5.50 18.79 -9.80
CA GLU A 101 -4.45 19.65 -10.39
C GLU A 101 -3.11 19.46 -9.68
N THR A 102 -3.11 19.41 -8.35
CA THR A 102 -1.89 19.17 -7.57
C THR A 102 -1.42 17.71 -7.71
N PHE A 103 -2.34 16.75 -7.70
CA PHE A 103 -2.03 15.35 -7.96
C PHE A 103 -1.33 15.14 -9.31
N GLU A 104 -1.88 15.74 -10.40
CA GLU A 104 -1.30 15.64 -11.74
C GLU A 104 0.11 16.23 -11.83
N GLN A 105 0.44 17.28 -11.06
CA GLN A 105 1.81 17.79 -11.00
C GLN A 105 2.71 16.89 -10.13
N ALA A 106 2.22 16.46 -8.96
CA ALA A 106 3.01 15.67 -8.03
C ALA A 106 3.41 14.30 -8.62
N ARG A 107 2.49 13.62 -9.34
CA ARG A 107 2.79 12.32 -9.99
C ARG A 107 3.88 12.39 -11.09
N ARG A 108 4.22 13.59 -11.58
CA ARG A 108 5.29 13.78 -12.58
C ARG A 108 6.68 13.82 -11.96
N LEU A 109 6.80 14.12 -10.67
CA LEU A 109 8.09 14.28 -9.98
C LEU A 109 9.06 13.11 -10.19
N PRO A 110 8.62 11.82 -10.19
CA PRO A 110 9.51 10.70 -10.43
C PRO A 110 10.05 10.58 -11.85
N HIS A 111 9.29 11.02 -12.85
CA HIS A 111 9.52 10.65 -14.25
C HIS A 111 9.82 11.83 -15.19
N ALA A 112 9.27 13.00 -14.88
CA ALA A 112 9.38 14.19 -15.71
C ALA A 112 9.40 15.47 -14.86
N PRO A 113 10.33 15.59 -13.89
CA PRO A 113 10.35 16.72 -12.95
C PRO A 113 10.47 18.08 -13.65
N GLU A 114 11.07 18.14 -14.81
CA GLU A 114 11.17 19.35 -15.64
C GLU A 114 9.82 19.80 -16.23
N SER A 115 8.81 18.94 -16.24
CA SER A 115 7.46 19.23 -16.75
C SER A 115 6.50 19.69 -15.65
N VAL A 116 6.94 19.71 -14.40
CA VAL A 116 6.13 20.10 -13.24
C VAL A 116 5.90 21.61 -13.24
N ARG A 117 4.64 22.03 -13.12
CA ARG A 117 4.23 23.42 -13.15
C ARG A 117 3.65 23.84 -11.81
N TYR A 118 4.45 24.53 -11.01
CA TYR A 118 4.07 25.05 -9.69
C TYR A 118 3.09 26.23 -9.76
N ASP A 119 3.04 26.89 -10.90
CA ASP A 119 2.21 28.07 -11.18
C ASP A 119 0.94 27.74 -11.96
N ALA A 120 0.65 26.46 -12.19
CA ALA A 120 -0.58 26.07 -12.89
C ALA A 120 -1.81 26.43 -12.04
N PRO A 121 -2.92 26.87 -12.68
CA PRO A 121 -4.15 27.16 -11.97
C PRO A 121 -4.65 25.96 -11.17
N GLY A 122 -5.09 26.17 -9.94
CA GLY A 122 -5.63 25.13 -9.07
C GLY A 122 -4.57 24.38 -8.26
N VAL A 123 -3.27 24.52 -8.58
CA VAL A 123 -2.20 23.79 -7.88
C VAL A 123 -1.92 24.36 -6.50
N ASP A 124 -2.00 23.51 -5.45
CA ASP A 124 -1.46 23.81 -4.15
C ASP A 124 0.08 23.68 -4.15
N THR A 125 0.73 24.84 -4.24
CA THR A 125 2.19 24.90 -4.33
C THR A 125 2.89 24.41 -3.08
N ASP A 126 2.27 24.51 -1.91
CA ASP A 126 2.87 24.08 -0.64
C ASP A 126 2.89 22.57 -0.52
N ILE A 127 1.80 21.91 -0.89
CA ILE A 127 1.72 20.44 -0.94
C ILE A 127 2.64 19.90 -2.04
N LEU A 128 2.62 20.50 -3.24
CA LEU A 128 3.49 20.07 -4.35
C LEU A 128 4.99 20.16 -4.00
N ARG A 129 5.42 21.26 -3.32
CA ARG A 129 6.81 21.39 -2.85
C ARG A 129 7.17 20.38 -1.78
N PHE A 130 6.21 20.00 -0.94
CA PHE A 130 6.44 18.94 0.04
C PHE A 130 6.57 17.57 -0.64
N ALA A 131 5.74 17.25 -1.61
CA ALA A 131 5.86 16.04 -2.42
C ALA A 131 7.24 15.99 -3.14
N GLU A 132 7.69 17.11 -3.72
CA GLU A 132 9.02 17.23 -4.33
C GLU A 132 10.14 16.97 -3.32
N LYS A 133 10.02 17.53 -2.11
CA LYS A 133 10.98 17.29 -1.04
C LYS A 133 11.07 15.83 -0.65
N LEU A 134 9.93 15.15 -0.49
CA LEU A 134 9.87 13.72 -0.20
C LEU A 134 10.54 12.91 -1.30
N TRP A 135 10.15 13.16 -2.55
CA TRP A 135 10.76 12.45 -3.70
C TRP A 135 12.28 12.71 -3.81
N THR A 136 12.73 13.94 -3.59
CA THR A 136 14.16 14.29 -3.59
C THR A 136 14.91 13.52 -2.50
N ARG A 137 14.32 13.36 -1.30
CA ARG A 137 14.89 12.55 -0.22
C ARG A 137 14.99 11.08 -0.59
N VAL A 138 13.93 10.52 -1.19
CA VAL A 138 13.95 9.14 -1.71
C VAL A 138 15.06 8.98 -2.74
N LYS A 139 15.08 9.83 -3.77
CA LYS A 139 16.07 9.77 -4.84
C LYS A 139 17.50 9.87 -4.31
N GLY A 140 17.76 10.79 -3.37
CA GLY A 140 19.10 10.93 -2.75
C GLY A 140 19.55 9.63 -2.10
N ARG A 141 18.70 9.01 -1.28
CA ARG A 141 19.00 7.73 -0.63
C ARG A 141 19.21 6.59 -1.61
N LEU A 142 18.38 6.52 -2.67
CA LEU A 142 18.52 5.49 -3.70
C LEU A 142 19.83 5.63 -4.48
N THR A 143 20.28 6.85 -4.78
CA THR A 143 21.54 7.08 -5.50
C THR A 143 22.78 6.67 -4.71
N ASP A 144 22.66 6.58 -3.38
CA ASP A 144 23.74 6.10 -2.50
C ASP A 144 23.80 4.56 -2.43
N ALA A 145 22.76 3.86 -2.91
CA ALA A 145 22.67 2.41 -2.89
C ALA A 145 23.62 1.76 -3.92
N PRO A 146 24.33 0.66 -3.56
CA PRO A 146 25.37 0.06 -4.40
C PRO A 146 24.88 -0.43 -5.77
N CYS A 147 23.60 -0.84 -5.88
CA CYS A 147 23.02 -1.39 -7.11
C CYS A 147 22.05 -0.41 -7.79
N TYR A 148 22.05 0.88 -7.43
CA TYR A 148 21.12 1.88 -7.98
C TYR A 148 21.12 1.89 -9.52
N GLU A 149 22.30 2.02 -10.16
CA GLU A 149 22.38 2.13 -11.62
C GLU A 149 21.85 0.90 -12.35
N ALA A 150 22.00 -0.29 -11.76
CA ALA A 150 21.50 -1.53 -12.34
C ALA A 150 19.99 -1.71 -12.19
N ARG A 151 19.38 -1.09 -11.16
CA ARG A 151 17.98 -1.30 -10.78
C ARG A 151 17.04 -0.14 -11.09
N ARG A 152 17.56 1.06 -11.32
CA ARG A 152 16.78 2.30 -11.44
C ARG A 152 15.68 2.22 -12.49
N ASP A 153 15.93 1.63 -13.66
CA ASP A 153 14.96 1.64 -14.75
C ASP A 153 13.76 0.75 -14.45
N VAL A 154 14.01 -0.42 -13.82
CA VAL A 154 12.94 -1.32 -13.34
C VAL A 154 12.16 -0.66 -12.20
N PHE A 155 12.84 -0.05 -11.23
CA PHE A 155 12.20 0.70 -10.15
C PHE A 155 11.31 1.82 -10.68
N GLN A 156 11.80 2.62 -11.65
CA GLN A 156 11.04 3.69 -12.28
C GLN A 156 9.80 3.16 -13.02
N PHE A 157 9.92 2.00 -13.68
CA PHE A 157 8.76 1.34 -14.28
C PHE A 157 7.73 0.95 -13.21
N ASP A 158 8.16 0.36 -12.10
CA ASP A 158 7.28 -0.10 -11.03
C ASP A 158 6.59 1.07 -10.31
N VAL A 159 7.30 2.20 -10.12
CA VAL A 159 6.69 3.45 -9.60
C VAL A 159 5.60 3.95 -10.55
N ARG A 160 5.82 3.92 -11.87
CA ARG A 160 4.76 4.31 -12.83
C ARG A 160 3.51 3.44 -12.73
N GLN A 161 3.69 2.12 -12.52
CA GLN A 161 2.55 1.21 -12.37
C GLN A 161 1.74 1.54 -11.10
N ALA A 162 2.40 1.89 -10.00
CA ALA A 162 1.75 2.33 -8.78
C ALA A 162 0.97 3.65 -9.00
N LEU A 163 1.59 4.64 -9.63
CA LEU A 163 0.93 5.92 -9.94
C LEU A 163 -0.26 5.76 -10.89
N ASN A 164 -0.17 4.85 -11.87
CA ASN A 164 -1.29 4.53 -12.76
C ASN A 164 -2.44 3.84 -12.01
N ALA A 165 -2.13 3.02 -10.99
CA ALA A 165 -3.16 2.38 -10.18
C ALA A 165 -3.92 3.39 -9.31
N MET A 166 -3.23 4.41 -8.79
CA MET A 166 -3.87 5.52 -8.05
C MET A 166 -4.77 6.34 -8.97
N ASP A 167 -4.29 6.67 -10.18
CA ASP A 167 -5.10 7.36 -11.18
C ASP A 167 -6.33 6.55 -11.60
N TYR A 168 -6.19 5.21 -11.75
CA TYR A 168 -7.33 4.32 -12.00
C TYR A 168 -8.35 4.37 -10.86
N ALA A 169 -7.93 4.36 -9.59
CA ALA A 169 -8.83 4.46 -8.44
C ALA A 169 -9.62 5.78 -8.48
N ARG A 170 -8.96 6.92 -8.72
CA ARG A 170 -9.59 8.22 -8.90
C ARG A 170 -10.63 8.20 -10.05
N VAL A 171 -10.21 7.71 -11.23
CA VAL A 171 -11.10 7.64 -12.41
C VAL A 171 -12.33 6.75 -12.12
N LEU A 172 -12.14 5.64 -11.38
CA LEU A 172 -13.23 4.77 -10.98
C LEU A 172 -14.22 5.47 -10.04
N ASN A 173 -13.73 6.23 -9.05
CA ASN A 173 -14.60 6.99 -8.15
C ASN A 173 -15.39 8.09 -8.88
N ASP A 174 -14.78 8.75 -9.86
CA ASP A 174 -15.44 9.78 -10.68
C ASP A 174 -16.43 9.19 -11.69
N ASN A 175 -16.27 7.92 -12.08
CA ASN A 175 -17.04 7.25 -13.13
C ASN A 175 -17.47 5.86 -12.67
N ARG A 176 -18.32 5.78 -11.65
CA ARG A 176 -18.69 4.52 -10.96
C ARG A 176 -19.30 3.46 -11.88
N GLU A 177 -19.85 3.86 -13.02
CA GLU A 177 -20.40 2.95 -14.04
C GLU A 177 -19.36 2.08 -14.74
N ILE A 178 -18.05 2.41 -14.64
CA ILE A 178 -16.98 1.55 -15.15
C ILE A 178 -16.55 0.48 -14.14
N ALA A 179 -17.10 0.48 -12.91
CA ALA A 179 -16.72 -0.45 -11.86
C ALA A 179 -16.89 -1.91 -12.31
N ASN A 180 -15.80 -2.63 -12.34
CA ASN A 180 -15.78 -4.06 -12.61
C ASN A 180 -14.62 -4.75 -11.89
N LEU A 181 -14.87 -5.98 -11.42
CA LEU A 181 -13.89 -6.71 -10.61
C LEU A 181 -12.65 -7.12 -11.41
N ALA A 182 -12.78 -7.35 -12.71
CA ALA A 182 -11.66 -7.76 -13.56
C ALA A 182 -10.59 -6.65 -13.63
N GLU A 183 -10.99 -5.40 -13.87
CA GLU A 183 -10.09 -4.25 -13.88
C GLU A 183 -9.57 -3.91 -12.48
N SER A 184 -10.43 -3.95 -11.45
CA SER A 184 -10.02 -3.72 -10.07
C SER A 184 -8.94 -4.73 -9.62
N ARG A 185 -9.04 -6.00 -10.04
CA ARG A 185 -8.02 -7.04 -9.79
C ARG A 185 -6.77 -6.88 -10.65
N HIS A 186 -6.87 -6.21 -11.79
CA HIS A 186 -5.73 -5.96 -12.68
C HIS A 186 -4.93 -4.74 -12.22
N HIS A 187 -5.58 -3.61 -11.96
CA HIS A 187 -4.93 -2.34 -11.64
C HIS A 187 -4.71 -2.16 -10.13
N GLY A 188 -5.71 -2.44 -9.31
CA GLY A 188 -5.71 -2.19 -7.88
C GLY A 188 -4.51 -2.75 -7.09
N PRO A 189 -3.99 -3.95 -7.39
CA PRO A 189 -2.82 -4.47 -6.68
C PRO A 189 -1.59 -3.55 -6.73
N PHE A 190 -1.36 -2.81 -7.81
CA PHE A 190 -0.18 -1.94 -7.94
C PHE A 190 -0.20 -0.77 -6.94
N ASN A 191 -1.37 -0.38 -6.42
CA ASN A 191 -1.48 0.61 -5.35
C ASN A 191 -0.82 0.16 -4.02
N MET A 192 -0.53 -1.13 -3.86
CA MET A 192 0.18 -1.65 -2.69
C MET A 192 1.69 -1.45 -2.73
N VAL A 193 2.24 -0.90 -3.80
CA VAL A 193 3.64 -0.52 -4.02
C VAL A 193 4.69 -1.58 -3.66
N MET A 194 4.32 -2.86 -3.64
CA MET A 194 5.21 -3.96 -3.27
C MET A 194 6.43 -4.08 -4.20
N PHE A 195 6.25 -3.83 -5.51
CA PHE A 195 7.35 -3.83 -6.47
C PHE A 195 8.36 -2.70 -6.24
N PRO A 196 7.95 -1.44 -6.06
CA PRO A 196 8.86 -0.38 -5.64
C PRO A 196 9.61 -0.69 -4.34
N TYR A 197 8.93 -1.26 -3.32
CA TYR A 197 9.60 -1.65 -2.07
C TYR A 197 10.67 -2.71 -2.29
N ALA A 198 10.37 -3.76 -3.06
CA ALA A 198 11.37 -4.76 -3.41
C ALA A 198 12.50 -4.19 -4.29
N GLY A 199 12.20 -3.23 -5.15
CA GLY A 199 13.19 -2.48 -5.92
C GLY A 199 14.17 -1.72 -5.02
N ILE A 200 13.67 -1.08 -3.95
CA ILE A 200 14.51 -0.44 -2.92
C ILE A 200 15.41 -1.49 -2.24
N ASP A 201 14.84 -2.63 -1.84
CA ASP A 201 15.60 -3.73 -1.22
C ASP A 201 16.75 -4.20 -2.12
N LEU A 202 16.44 -4.48 -3.39
CA LEU A 202 17.40 -4.96 -4.37
C LEU A 202 18.51 -3.96 -4.68
N MET A 203 18.26 -2.66 -4.55
CA MET A 203 19.32 -1.64 -4.69
C MET A 203 20.39 -1.76 -3.62
N TRP A 204 20.04 -2.31 -2.44
CA TRP A 204 20.96 -2.54 -1.32
C TRP A 204 21.42 -3.99 -1.20
N THR A 205 21.15 -4.84 -2.19
CA THR A 205 21.51 -6.27 -2.17
C THR A 205 22.40 -6.63 -3.35
N PRO A 206 23.72 -6.35 -3.29
CA PRO A 206 24.64 -6.61 -4.40
C PRO A 206 24.85 -8.09 -4.72
N ASP A 207 24.60 -8.96 -3.74
CA ASP A 207 24.79 -10.41 -3.88
C ASP A 207 23.54 -11.16 -4.38
N PHE A 208 22.47 -10.44 -4.76
CA PHE A 208 21.25 -11.06 -5.31
C PHE A 208 21.53 -11.64 -6.70
N ASP A 209 21.13 -12.89 -6.94
CA ASP A 209 21.28 -13.53 -8.25
C ASP A 209 20.28 -12.95 -9.26
N GLU A 210 20.79 -12.25 -10.27
CA GLU A 210 20.03 -11.62 -11.35
C GLU A 210 19.15 -12.61 -12.11
N THR A 211 19.54 -13.88 -12.18
CA THR A 211 18.79 -14.91 -12.91
C THR A 211 17.46 -15.24 -12.22
N GLU A 212 17.34 -14.96 -10.93
CA GLU A 212 16.14 -15.17 -10.13
C GLU A 212 15.13 -14.01 -10.19
N LEU A 213 15.51 -12.87 -10.81
CA LEU A 213 14.65 -11.67 -10.82
C LEU A 213 13.26 -11.94 -11.41
N GLY A 214 13.16 -12.78 -12.43
CA GLY A 214 11.87 -13.18 -13.02
C GLY A 214 10.98 -13.94 -12.03
N GLN A 215 11.56 -14.85 -11.25
CA GLN A 215 10.86 -15.63 -10.22
C GLN A 215 10.44 -14.72 -9.04
N LEU A 216 11.34 -13.83 -8.60
CA LEU A 216 11.01 -12.83 -7.58
C LEU A 216 9.83 -11.96 -8.02
N ARG A 217 9.81 -11.46 -9.25
CA ARG A 217 8.70 -10.64 -9.76
C ARG A 217 7.38 -11.41 -9.83
N SER A 218 7.42 -12.72 -10.12
CA SER A 218 6.23 -13.58 -10.06
C SER A 218 5.71 -13.72 -8.63
N LEU A 219 6.60 -13.96 -7.66
CA LEU A 219 6.27 -13.98 -6.24
C LEU A 219 5.68 -12.63 -5.79
N LEU A 220 6.33 -11.52 -6.11
CA LEU A 220 5.86 -10.18 -5.75
C LEU A 220 4.46 -9.87 -6.29
N MET A 221 4.13 -10.36 -7.50
CA MET A 221 2.78 -10.20 -8.06
C MET A 221 1.73 -10.93 -7.21
N ASP A 222 2.02 -12.12 -6.73
CA ASP A 222 1.09 -12.84 -5.86
C ASP A 222 0.99 -12.20 -4.47
N LEU A 223 2.11 -11.76 -3.88
CA LEU A 223 2.11 -11.03 -2.59
C LEU A 223 1.37 -9.67 -2.70
N GLN A 224 1.54 -8.96 -3.81
CA GLN A 224 0.87 -7.68 -4.06
C GLN A 224 -0.66 -7.85 -4.17
N LYS A 225 -1.13 -8.93 -4.84
CA LYS A 225 -2.56 -9.28 -4.87
C LYS A 225 -3.08 -9.59 -3.46
N MET A 226 -2.30 -10.35 -2.66
CA MET A 226 -2.66 -10.62 -1.26
C MET A 226 -2.73 -9.34 -0.44
N ALA A 227 -1.75 -8.43 -0.59
CA ALA A 227 -1.75 -7.15 0.09
C ALA A 227 -3.00 -6.33 -0.25
N ARG A 228 -3.41 -6.30 -1.54
CA ARG A 228 -4.63 -5.58 -1.95
C ARG A 228 -5.90 -6.21 -1.41
N ILE A 229 -6.01 -7.54 -1.44
CA ILE A 229 -7.16 -8.23 -0.81
C ILE A 229 -7.21 -7.92 0.68
N GLY A 230 -6.07 -7.98 1.38
CA GLY A 230 -5.98 -7.62 2.80
C GLY A 230 -6.39 -6.18 3.09
N ASN A 231 -6.01 -5.24 2.23
CA ASN A 231 -6.48 -3.86 2.30
C ASN A 231 -8.00 -3.78 2.12
N TRP A 232 -8.55 -4.36 1.04
CA TRP A 232 -9.99 -4.34 0.76
C TRP A 232 -10.83 -4.86 1.93
N VAL A 233 -10.50 -6.05 2.47
CA VAL A 233 -11.30 -6.66 3.56
C VAL A 233 -11.21 -5.88 4.89
N THR A 234 -10.22 -5.00 5.04
CA THR A 234 -10.04 -4.23 6.28
C THR A 234 -10.47 -2.77 6.18
N THR A 235 -10.80 -2.27 4.98
CA THR A 235 -11.08 -0.84 4.78
C THR A 235 -12.43 -0.55 4.14
N TRP A 236 -13.04 -1.48 3.39
CA TRP A 236 -14.22 -1.26 2.56
C TRP A 236 -15.43 -0.66 3.31
N GLU A 237 -15.66 -1.06 4.58
CA GLU A 237 -16.76 -0.51 5.36
C GLU A 237 -16.56 1.00 5.63
N ARG A 238 -15.34 1.40 5.99
CA ARG A 238 -14.98 2.81 6.19
C ARG A 238 -15.04 3.58 4.87
N GLU A 239 -14.49 2.99 3.81
CA GLU A 239 -14.42 3.60 2.48
C GLU A 239 -15.81 3.89 1.92
N LEU A 240 -16.82 3.04 2.18
CA LEU A 240 -18.21 3.34 1.81
C LEU A 240 -18.77 4.59 2.51
N TYR A 241 -18.39 4.88 3.77
CA TYR A 241 -18.78 6.14 4.43
C TYR A 241 -18.04 7.35 3.86
N GLU A 242 -16.89 7.14 3.25
CA GLU A 242 -16.06 8.16 2.58
C GLU A 242 -16.44 8.33 1.10
N ASP A 243 -17.51 7.67 0.64
CA ASP A 243 -17.99 7.67 -0.76
C ASP A 243 -16.96 7.05 -1.75
N ASP A 244 -16.06 6.20 -1.24
CA ASP A 244 -15.07 5.46 -2.03
C ASP A 244 -15.57 4.05 -2.37
N TYR A 245 -15.68 3.77 -3.67
CA TYR A 245 -16.20 2.51 -4.25
C TYR A 245 -15.08 1.64 -4.86
N THR A 246 -13.81 1.93 -4.61
CA THR A 246 -12.68 1.25 -5.24
C THR A 246 -12.31 -0.10 -4.61
N ALA A 247 -12.83 -0.41 -3.41
CA ALA A 247 -12.62 -1.68 -2.76
C ALA A 247 -13.23 -2.83 -3.58
N GLY A 248 -12.45 -3.88 -3.86
CA GLY A 248 -12.93 -5.03 -4.64
C GLY A 248 -14.16 -5.71 -4.05
N VAL A 249 -14.34 -5.66 -2.72
CA VAL A 249 -15.54 -6.14 -2.02
C VAL A 249 -16.77 -5.37 -2.48
N VAL A 250 -16.68 -4.05 -2.57
CA VAL A 250 -17.76 -3.16 -3.01
C VAL A 250 -18.02 -3.33 -4.50
N VAL A 251 -16.95 -3.36 -5.31
CA VAL A 251 -17.03 -3.56 -6.76
C VAL A 251 -17.72 -4.87 -7.10
N GLU A 252 -17.39 -6.00 -6.42
CA GLU A 252 -18.09 -7.27 -6.63
C GLU A 252 -19.56 -7.19 -6.22
N ALA A 253 -19.88 -6.47 -5.17
CA ALA A 253 -21.27 -6.30 -4.73
C ALA A 253 -22.10 -5.48 -5.74
N LEU A 254 -21.52 -4.44 -6.35
CA LEU A 254 -22.10 -3.66 -7.44
C LEU A 254 -22.31 -4.53 -8.70
N GLU A 255 -21.29 -5.26 -9.14
CA GLU A 255 -21.33 -6.12 -10.33
C GLU A 255 -22.37 -7.24 -10.22
N ARG A 256 -22.71 -7.66 -8.98
CA ARG A 256 -23.70 -8.70 -8.71
C ARG A 256 -25.09 -8.16 -8.36
N ASP A 257 -25.32 -6.86 -8.50
CA ASP A 257 -26.58 -6.21 -8.15
C ASP A 257 -27.00 -6.44 -6.68
N ILE A 258 -26.03 -6.67 -5.76
CA ILE A 258 -26.28 -6.80 -4.33
C ILE A 258 -26.51 -5.41 -3.70
N VAL A 259 -25.75 -4.41 -4.18
CA VAL A 259 -25.85 -3.02 -3.81
C VAL A 259 -25.85 -2.12 -5.04
N THR A 260 -26.28 -0.88 -4.85
CA THR A 260 -26.20 0.18 -5.86
C THR A 260 -25.47 1.39 -5.28
N THR A 261 -25.01 2.31 -6.13
CA THR A 261 -24.36 3.55 -5.71
C THR A 261 -25.30 4.53 -5.00
N ASP A 262 -26.63 4.30 -5.06
CA ASP A 262 -27.65 5.09 -4.39
C ASP A 262 -28.02 4.54 -3.01
N ASP A 263 -27.47 3.37 -2.61
CA ASP A 263 -27.76 2.79 -1.31
C ASP A 263 -27.04 3.56 -0.19
N ASP A 264 -27.74 3.71 0.94
CA ASP A 264 -27.14 4.20 2.17
C ASP A 264 -26.01 3.26 2.63
N PRO A 265 -24.84 3.78 3.09
CA PRO A 265 -23.71 2.96 3.50
C PRO A 265 -24.05 1.85 4.51
N GLU A 266 -24.90 2.14 5.52
CA GLU A 266 -25.29 1.11 6.51
C GLU A 266 -26.04 -0.05 5.86
N ARG A 267 -26.93 0.27 4.90
CA ARG A 267 -27.69 -0.74 4.14
C ARG A 267 -26.77 -1.53 3.21
N ALA A 268 -25.87 -0.86 2.52
CA ALA A 268 -24.90 -1.51 1.63
C ALA A 268 -24.00 -2.47 2.41
N ILE A 269 -23.46 -2.04 3.56
CA ILE A 269 -22.64 -2.88 4.45
C ILE A 269 -23.41 -4.12 4.89
N ALA A 270 -24.67 -3.95 5.35
CA ALA A 270 -25.50 -5.07 5.78
C ALA A 270 -25.73 -6.07 4.63
N ALA A 271 -26.05 -5.59 3.42
CA ALA A 271 -26.27 -6.45 2.25
C ALA A 271 -25.00 -7.21 1.83
N ILE A 272 -23.84 -6.56 1.85
CA ILE A 272 -22.54 -7.17 1.55
C ILE A 272 -22.24 -8.32 2.53
N HIS A 273 -22.44 -8.11 3.83
CA HIS A 273 -22.26 -9.15 4.85
C HIS A 273 -23.26 -10.29 4.69
N GLU A 274 -24.55 -10.00 4.51
CA GLU A 274 -25.60 -11.00 4.34
C GLU A 274 -25.37 -11.92 3.12
N ASN A 275 -24.72 -11.41 2.07
CA ASN A 275 -24.37 -12.15 0.88
C ASN A 275 -22.97 -12.78 0.91
N GLY A 276 -22.22 -12.65 2.02
CA GLY A 276 -20.90 -13.23 2.22
C GLY A 276 -19.86 -12.76 1.19
N VAL A 277 -19.96 -11.49 0.73
CA VAL A 277 -19.02 -10.97 -0.28
C VAL A 277 -17.62 -10.83 0.34
N ALA A 278 -17.52 -10.21 1.51
CA ALA A 278 -16.24 -10.03 2.20
C ALA A 278 -15.59 -11.38 2.57
N ASP A 279 -16.38 -12.35 3.05
CA ASP A 279 -15.89 -13.69 3.44
C ASP A 279 -15.17 -14.38 2.27
N ARG A 280 -15.65 -14.22 1.03
CA ARG A 280 -14.99 -14.79 -0.15
C ARG A 280 -13.60 -14.20 -0.42
N PHE A 281 -13.40 -12.92 -0.16
CA PHE A 281 -12.08 -12.30 -0.27
C PHE A 281 -11.13 -12.78 0.83
N GLU A 282 -11.63 -13.02 2.04
CA GLU A 282 -10.83 -13.61 3.11
C GLU A 282 -10.41 -15.05 2.76
N GLU A 283 -11.33 -15.87 2.24
CA GLU A 283 -11.02 -17.22 1.76
C GLU A 283 -10.01 -17.21 0.60
N GLU A 284 -10.13 -16.25 -0.33
CA GLU A 284 -9.18 -16.07 -1.42
C GLU A 284 -7.80 -15.70 -0.88
N TRP A 285 -7.70 -14.79 0.10
CA TRP A 285 -6.45 -14.42 0.73
C TRP A 285 -5.75 -15.64 1.35
N GLU A 286 -6.49 -16.45 2.12
CA GLU A 286 -5.96 -17.69 2.74
C GLU A 286 -5.53 -18.73 1.70
N SER A 287 -6.25 -18.86 0.60
CA SER A 287 -5.86 -19.75 -0.49
C SER A 287 -4.54 -19.30 -1.12
N ARG A 288 -4.41 -18.00 -1.45
CA ARG A 288 -3.20 -17.43 -2.02
C ARG A 288 -2.00 -17.53 -1.08
N TYR A 289 -2.23 -17.35 0.23
CA TYR A 289 -1.19 -17.50 1.23
C TYR A 289 -0.64 -18.94 1.27
N ARG A 290 -1.52 -19.95 1.23
CA ARG A 290 -1.12 -21.36 1.18
C ARG A 290 -0.39 -21.72 -0.11
N ASP A 291 -0.86 -21.18 -1.25
CA ASP A 291 -0.23 -21.41 -2.54
C ASP A 291 1.17 -20.79 -2.60
N ALA A 292 1.34 -19.58 -2.05
CA ALA A 292 2.63 -18.89 -2.00
C ALA A 292 3.63 -19.56 -1.03
N LEU A 293 3.16 -20.23 0.03
CA LEU A 293 4.00 -21.03 0.92
C LEU A 293 4.44 -22.35 0.29
N GLY A 294 3.78 -22.82 -0.78
CA GLY A 294 4.22 -23.99 -1.54
C GLY A 294 5.57 -23.73 -2.25
N GLU A 295 6.28 -24.80 -2.58
CA GLU A 295 7.59 -24.73 -3.30
C GLU A 295 7.42 -24.30 -4.77
N ARG A 296 6.74 -23.17 -5.00
CA ARG A 296 6.40 -22.68 -6.35
C ARG A 296 7.51 -21.83 -7.00
N TYR A 297 8.33 -21.17 -6.17
CA TYR A 297 9.33 -20.22 -6.64
C TYR A 297 10.74 -20.77 -6.44
N ASP A 298 11.50 -20.81 -7.54
CA ASP A 298 12.90 -21.21 -7.57
C ASP A 298 13.77 -19.96 -7.31
N ILE A 299 13.95 -19.63 -6.03
CA ILE A 299 14.75 -18.51 -5.53
C ILE A 299 15.64 -19.04 -4.41
N GLU A 300 16.95 -18.97 -4.62
CA GLU A 300 17.98 -19.42 -3.66
C GLU A 300 18.60 -18.26 -2.88
N SER A 301 18.50 -17.02 -3.40
CA SER A 301 19.09 -15.81 -2.78
C SER A 301 18.54 -15.52 -1.38
N PHE A 302 17.35 -16.03 -1.05
CA PHE A 302 16.74 -15.84 0.28
C PHE A 302 15.65 -16.87 0.61
N ASP A 303 15.27 -16.95 1.89
CA ASP A 303 14.13 -17.76 2.37
C ASP A 303 12.79 -17.14 1.92
N VAL A 304 12.22 -17.67 0.83
CA VAL A 304 10.91 -17.27 0.29
C VAL A 304 9.80 -17.46 1.33
N ALA A 305 9.83 -18.56 2.08
CA ALA A 305 8.79 -18.83 3.08
C ALA A 305 8.81 -17.81 4.23
N ARG A 306 9.98 -17.23 4.57
CA ARG A 306 10.10 -16.13 5.52
C ARG A 306 9.37 -14.88 5.02
N LEU A 307 9.59 -14.51 3.75
CA LEU A 307 8.91 -13.35 3.14
C LEU A 307 7.40 -13.56 3.08
N VAL A 308 6.94 -14.74 2.64
CA VAL A 308 5.49 -15.06 2.56
C VAL A 308 4.85 -15.05 3.96
N ARG A 309 5.51 -15.59 4.99
CA ARG A 309 5.03 -15.52 6.38
C ARG A 309 4.89 -14.07 6.86
N GLY A 310 5.75 -13.15 6.38
CA GLY A 310 5.62 -11.72 6.63
C GLY A 310 4.27 -11.14 6.21
N MET A 311 3.66 -11.65 5.12
CA MET A 311 2.34 -11.20 4.68
C MET A 311 1.24 -11.49 5.70
N ARG A 312 1.32 -12.60 6.46
CA ARG A 312 0.39 -12.85 7.56
C ARG A 312 0.57 -11.83 8.67
N THR A 313 1.81 -11.50 9.04
CA THR A 313 2.09 -10.43 10.00
C THR A 313 1.53 -9.08 9.53
N VAL A 314 1.69 -8.74 8.25
CA VAL A 314 1.09 -7.53 7.66
C VAL A 314 -0.43 -7.53 7.81
N MET A 315 -1.10 -8.66 7.49
CA MET A 315 -2.55 -8.80 7.63
C MET A 315 -3.01 -8.64 9.08
N GLU A 316 -2.33 -9.29 10.03
CA GLU A 316 -2.60 -9.17 11.46
C GLU A 316 -2.48 -7.71 11.95
N HIS A 317 -1.47 -6.97 11.46
CA HIS A 317 -1.30 -5.55 11.74
C HIS A 317 -2.42 -4.68 11.15
N HIS A 318 -2.88 -4.98 9.94
CA HIS A 318 -4.04 -4.29 9.33
C HIS A 318 -5.28 -4.46 10.18
N VAL A 319 -5.60 -5.70 10.55
CA VAL A 319 -6.75 -6.01 11.40
C VAL A 319 -6.64 -5.37 12.79
N ALA A 320 -5.46 -5.47 13.42
CA ALA A 320 -5.24 -4.90 14.75
C ALA A 320 -5.38 -3.37 14.78
N SER A 321 -5.02 -2.69 13.69
CA SER A 321 -5.04 -1.22 13.57
C SER A 321 -6.37 -0.66 13.04
N TYR A 322 -7.41 -1.48 12.87
CA TYR A 322 -8.73 -1.04 12.42
C TYR A 322 -9.27 0.10 13.31
N GLY A 323 -9.58 1.25 12.71
CA GLY A 323 -10.04 2.44 13.42
C GLY A 323 -8.97 3.20 14.23
N GLN A 324 -7.67 2.92 14.00
CA GLN A 324 -6.54 3.62 14.62
C GLN A 324 -5.71 4.46 13.63
N LYS A 325 -5.99 4.33 12.33
CA LYS A 325 -5.28 5.03 11.23
C LYS A 325 -6.15 6.12 10.66
#